data_e01fdb25e20bb178a654cdc0fd44e5ce
#
_entry.id   e01fdb25e20bb178a654cdc0fd44e5ce
#
_cell.length_a   1.000
_cell.length_b   1.000
_cell.length_c   1.000
_cell.angle_alpha   90.00
_cell.angle_beta   90.00
_cell.angle_gamma   90.00
#
_symmetry.space_group_name_H-M   'P 1'
#
loop_
_entity.id
_entity.type
_entity.pdbx_description
1 polymer ?
#
loop_
_entity_poly.entity_id
_entity_poly.type
_entity_poly.pdbx_seq_one_letter_code
_entity_poly.pdbx_strand_id
1 'polypeptide(L)'
;MKTFWNTQGGLSQLTEWQPNCWIQVTCPTEDDQRELEEKFNIPDYFMSDISDTDERARYEYDDGWMLIILRIPYVKEIRSRTPYTTVPLGIIHKRDVTITVCFYETNMMIDFVSYQQKRGEGFTDHVDMIFRIFLSSAVWYLKRLKQISMLVDKAKRNLDKEVNNESLIGLSRLQDSLTYFQTSIRGNETLLSKLKFKLQIDELDADLIEDVNIEMTQARETTLIYSNILESTMDTYQSIINNNMNTVMRTLTSVTIIMMIPTLITSMFGMNLVNGMESKPWGFIIAIILSIGVSGACWWFFRHKRLV
;
A
#
# COMPACT_ATOMS: atom_id res chain seq x y z
N MET A 1 -9.94 25.98 -2.01
CA MET A 1 -11.38 26.12 -2.36
C MET A 1 -12.21 26.00 -1.09
N LYS A 2 -13.07 26.97 -0.82
CA LYS A 2 -13.91 27.06 0.39
C LYS A 2 -15.39 26.97 0.00
N THR A 3 -16.14 26.09 0.67
CA THR A 3 -17.57 25.87 0.43
C THR A 3 -18.33 25.90 1.74
N PHE A 4 -19.47 26.54 1.78
CA PHE A 4 -20.34 26.63 2.95
C PHE A 4 -21.57 25.73 2.75
N TRP A 5 -21.94 25.00 3.79
CA TRP A 5 -23.04 24.06 3.75
C TRP A 5 -24.00 24.31 4.89
N ASN A 6 -25.27 24.44 4.56
CA ASN A 6 -26.34 24.33 5.54
C ASN A 6 -26.45 22.86 5.96
N THR A 7 -26.49 22.62 7.26
CA THR A 7 -26.54 21.27 7.84
C THR A 7 -27.90 20.89 8.41
N GLN A 8 -28.82 21.84 8.49
CA GLN A 8 -30.17 21.64 9.05
C GLN A 8 -31.20 21.35 7.94
N GLY A 9 -31.96 20.27 8.12
CA GLY A 9 -33.02 19.88 7.14
C GLY A 9 -32.47 19.43 5.78
N GLY A 10 -31.23 18.93 5.74
CA GLY A 10 -30.53 18.47 4.55
C GLY A 10 -29.28 19.30 4.26
N LEU A 11 -28.37 18.69 3.45
CA LEU A 11 -27.12 19.34 3.10
C LEU A 11 -27.29 20.15 1.81
N SER A 12 -27.34 21.50 1.93
CA SER A 12 -27.45 22.44 0.80
C SER A 12 -26.31 23.46 0.82
N GLN A 13 -25.84 23.84 -0.36
CA GLN A 13 -24.75 24.80 -0.48
C GLN A 13 -25.23 26.20 -0.22
N LEU A 14 -24.45 26.96 0.56
CA LEU A 14 -24.68 28.39 0.85
C LEU A 14 -23.68 29.25 0.07
N THR A 15 -24.06 30.48 -0.19
CA THR A 15 -23.18 31.47 -0.84
C THR A 15 -22.23 32.15 0.13
N GLU A 16 -22.64 32.29 1.40
CA GLU A 16 -21.88 32.94 2.46
C GLU A 16 -21.96 32.15 3.77
N TRP A 17 -21.02 32.43 4.66
CA TRP A 17 -21.02 31.86 6.00
C TRP A 17 -22.22 32.33 6.83
N GLN A 18 -22.84 31.41 7.52
CA GLN A 18 -23.89 31.60 8.51
C GLN A 18 -23.61 30.81 9.79
N PRO A 19 -24.09 31.24 10.97
CA PRO A 19 -23.98 30.46 12.20
C PRO A 19 -24.52 29.02 12.03
N ASN A 20 -23.88 28.03 12.62
CA ASN A 20 -24.21 26.60 12.51
C ASN A 20 -24.06 26.00 11.09
N CYS A 21 -23.42 26.69 10.13
CA CYS A 21 -23.07 26.09 8.88
C CYS A 21 -21.75 25.30 9.00
N TRP A 22 -21.58 24.33 8.12
CA TRP A 22 -20.31 23.64 7.95
C TRP A 22 -19.48 24.31 6.86
N ILE A 23 -18.23 24.64 7.20
CA ILE A 23 -17.23 25.19 6.27
C ILE A 23 -16.33 24.06 5.81
N GLN A 24 -16.41 23.72 4.53
CA GLN A 24 -15.52 22.74 3.91
C GLN A 24 -14.40 23.46 3.17
N VAL A 25 -13.15 23.19 3.54
CA VAL A 25 -11.95 23.76 2.94
C VAL A 25 -11.11 22.64 2.33
N THR A 26 -10.95 22.69 1.00
CA THR A 26 -10.16 21.72 0.24
C THR A 26 -9.05 22.45 -0.48
N CYS A 27 -7.80 21.95 -0.35
CA CYS A 27 -6.60 22.56 -0.90
C CYS A 27 -6.54 24.07 -0.59
N PRO A 28 -6.50 24.46 0.71
CA PRO A 28 -6.46 25.87 1.09
C PRO A 28 -5.23 26.57 0.54
N THR A 29 -5.42 27.80 0.05
CA THR A 29 -4.31 28.71 -0.25
C THR A 29 -3.84 29.38 1.04
N GLU A 30 -2.69 30.06 1.02
CA GLU A 30 -2.22 30.85 2.18
C GLU A 30 -3.23 31.95 2.57
N ASP A 31 -3.92 32.54 1.59
CA ASP A 31 -4.94 33.54 1.83
C ASP A 31 -6.19 32.92 2.48
N ASP A 32 -6.60 31.71 2.04
CA ASP A 32 -7.70 30.97 2.69
C ASP A 32 -7.37 30.65 4.17
N GLN A 33 -6.11 30.30 4.47
CA GLN A 33 -5.67 30.01 5.84
C GLN A 33 -5.70 31.26 6.72
N ARG A 34 -5.09 32.36 6.26
CA ARG A 34 -5.12 33.64 6.97
C ARG A 34 -6.54 34.13 7.23
N GLU A 35 -7.43 34.06 6.22
CA GLU A 35 -8.83 34.48 6.40
C GLU A 35 -9.53 33.66 7.49
N LEU A 36 -9.27 32.34 7.56
CA LEU A 36 -9.86 31.48 8.59
C LEU A 36 -9.29 31.80 9.98
N GLU A 37 -7.98 32.02 10.08
CA GLU A 37 -7.29 32.36 11.32
C GLU A 37 -7.77 33.74 11.86
N GLU A 38 -7.79 34.76 11.02
CA GLU A 38 -8.21 36.12 11.40
C GLU A 38 -9.71 36.23 11.71
N LYS A 39 -10.56 35.63 10.86
CA LYS A 39 -12.03 35.74 11.00
C LYS A 39 -12.58 34.95 12.17
N PHE A 40 -12.05 33.77 12.43
CA PHE A 40 -12.54 32.88 13.48
C PHE A 40 -11.62 32.81 14.69
N ASN A 41 -10.46 33.45 14.65
CA ASN A 41 -9.43 33.38 15.70
C ASN A 41 -9.02 31.93 16.01
N ILE A 42 -8.75 31.16 14.96
CA ILE A 42 -8.28 29.76 15.06
C ILE A 42 -6.78 29.79 15.40
N PRO A 43 -6.26 28.94 16.31
CA PRO A 43 -4.83 28.81 16.54
C PRO A 43 -4.06 28.50 15.25
N ASP A 44 -3.05 29.29 14.94
CA ASP A 44 -2.25 29.20 13.69
C ASP A 44 -1.60 27.84 13.47
N TYR A 45 -1.17 27.18 14.55
CA TYR A 45 -0.56 25.87 14.48
C TYR A 45 -1.54 24.76 14.02
N PHE A 46 -2.87 24.95 14.13
CA PHE A 46 -3.84 23.97 13.64
C PHE A 46 -3.70 23.75 12.13
N MET A 47 -3.51 24.82 11.37
CA MET A 47 -3.31 24.70 9.92
C MET A 47 -1.99 24.04 9.56
N SER A 48 -0.93 24.37 10.31
CA SER A 48 0.39 23.73 10.16
C SER A 48 0.30 22.22 10.42
N ASP A 49 -0.35 21.79 11.50
CA ASP A 49 -0.53 20.40 11.86
C ASP A 49 -1.34 19.62 10.82
N ILE A 50 -2.45 20.19 10.32
CA ILE A 50 -3.27 19.55 9.28
C ILE A 50 -2.51 19.47 7.94
N SER A 51 -1.58 20.37 7.67
CA SER A 51 -0.77 20.35 6.45
C SER A 51 0.33 19.28 6.47
N ASP A 52 0.78 18.86 7.66
CA ASP A 52 1.83 17.86 7.82
C ASP A 52 1.31 16.45 7.42
N THR A 53 1.88 15.91 6.34
CA THR A 53 1.52 14.56 5.85
C THR A 53 1.81 13.46 6.84
N ASP A 54 2.71 13.66 7.77
CA ASP A 54 3.14 12.67 8.77
C ASP A 54 2.41 12.83 10.12
N GLU A 55 1.55 13.86 10.25
CA GLU A 55 0.79 14.11 11.46
C GLU A 55 -0.11 12.92 11.82
N ARG A 56 -0.19 12.61 13.11
CA ARG A 56 -0.93 11.44 13.62
C ARG A 56 -2.38 11.78 13.92
N ALA A 57 -3.25 10.80 13.81
CA ALA A 57 -4.62 10.93 14.26
C ALA A 57 -4.66 11.28 15.75
N ARG A 58 -5.25 12.43 16.08
CA ARG A 58 -5.32 12.94 17.46
C ARG A 58 -6.49 13.90 17.69
N TYR A 59 -6.78 14.09 18.94
CA TYR A 59 -7.73 15.08 19.46
C TYR A 59 -6.96 16.09 20.32
N GLU A 60 -7.25 17.36 20.12
CA GLU A 60 -6.70 18.47 20.88
C GLU A 60 -7.79 19.47 21.20
N TYR A 61 -7.62 20.19 22.32
CA TYR A 61 -8.53 21.26 22.73
C TYR A 61 -7.70 22.43 23.24
N ASP A 62 -7.83 23.57 22.56
CA ASP A 62 -7.08 24.77 22.88
C ASP A 62 -7.94 26.02 22.63
N ASP A 63 -7.92 26.98 23.57
CA ASP A 63 -8.67 28.23 23.54
C ASP A 63 -10.15 28.09 23.17
N GLY A 64 -10.78 27.00 23.65
CA GLY A 64 -12.17 26.69 23.35
C GLY A 64 -12.38 26.07 21.96
N TRP A 65 -11.33 25.89 21.17
CA TRP A 65 -11.35 25.18 19.90
C TRP A 65 -11.04 23.70 20.10
N MET A 66 -11.82 22.87 19.44
CA MET A 66 -11.57 21.44 19.32
C MET A 66 -10.95 21.18 17.94
N LEU A 67 -9.79 20.50 17.93
CA LEU A 67 -9.17 19.98 16.73
C LEU A 67 -9.20 18.46 16.77
N ILE A 68 -9.71 17.84 15.71
CA ILE A 68 -9.62 16.42 15.45
C ILE A 68 -8.86 16.23 14.16
N ILE A 69 -7.75 15.51 14.18
CA ILE A 69 -7.01 15.11 12.99
C ILE A 69 -7.31 13.64 12.72
N LEU A 70 -8.03 13.37 11.65
CA LEU A 70 -8.38 12.05 11.16
C LEU A 70 -7.50 11.68 9.96
N ARG A 71 -6.96 10.48 9.92
CA ARG A 71 -6.23 9.99 8.74
C ARG A 71 -7.20 9.37 7.77
N ILE A 72 -7.25 9.88 6.53
CA ILE A 72 -8.15 9.38 5.50
C ILE A 72 -7.37 8.78 4.31
N PRO A 73 -7.91 7.75 3.62
CA PRO A 73 -7.21 7.10 2.53
C PRO A 73 -7.12 8.02 1.30
N TYR A 74 -5.92 8.08 0.73
CA TYR A 74 -5.60 8.87 -0.44
C TYR A 74 -4.86 8.04 -1.48
N VAL A 75 -5.09 8.33 -2.77
CA VAL A 75 -4.43 7.67 -3.89
C VAL A 75 -3.50 8.65 -4.57
N LYS A 76 -2.21 8.31 -4.61
CA LYS A 76 -1.19 8.97 -5.41
C LYS A 76 -1.14 8.37 -6.81
N GLU A 77 -0.22 8.83 -7.65
CA GLU A 77 0.05 8.17 -8.92
C GLU A 77 0.43 6.70 -8.73
N ILE A 78 -0.08 5.81 -9.59
CA ILE A 78 0.16 4.35 -9.50
C ILE A 78 1.65 3.99 -9.54
N ARG A 79 2.47 4.84 -10.18
CA ARG A 79 3.93 4.66 -10.27
C ARG A 79 4.69 5.20 -9.05
N SER A 80 4.03 5.86 -8.11
CA SER A 80 4.66 6.33 -6.87
C SER A 80 5.13 5.14 -6.02
N ARG A 81 6.06 5.41 -5.09
CA ARG A 81 6.54 4.38 -4.14
C ARG A 81 5.41 3.80 -3.29
N THR A 82 4.44 4.62 -2.94
CA THR A 82 3.24 4.24 -2.17
C THR A 82 2.00 4.75 -2.88
N PRO A 83 1.43 3.99 -3.83
CA PRO A 83 0.29 4.44 -4.62
C PRO A 83 -0.96 4.67 -3.76
N TYR A 84 -1.13 3.92 -2.68
CA TYR A 84 -2.15 4.15 -1.67
C TYR A 84 -1.48 4.63 -0.39
N THR A 85 -1.89 5.77 0.10
CA THR A 85 -1.37 6.39 1.32
C THR A 85 -2.52 7.00 2.11
N THR A 86 -2.20 7.73 3.16
CA THR A 86 -3.19 8.47 3.95
C THR A 86 -2.77 9.92 4.09
N VAL A 87 -3.76 10.80 4.21
CA VAL A 87 -3.55 12.22 4.43
C VAL A 87 -4.39 12.70 5.62
N PRO A 88 -3.98 13.77 6.30
CA PRO A 88 -4.76 14.35 7.39
C PRO A 88 -6.03 15.02 6.85
N LEU A 89 -7.12 14.84 7.57
CA LEU A 89 -8.33 15.64 7.52
C LEU A 89 -8.51 16.29 8.89
N GLY A 90 -8.39 17.61 8.97
CA GLY A 90 -8.67 18.37 10.16
C GLY A 90 -10.16 18.64 10.29
N ILE A 91 -10.74 18.42 11.49
CA ILE A 91 -12.08 18.85 11.85
C ILE A 91 -11.91 19.80 13.04
N ILE A 92 -12.28 21.04 12.83
CA ILE A 92 -12.13 22.15 13.79
C ILE A 92 -13.52 22.59 14.22
N HIS A 93 -13.79 22.66 15.52
CA HIS A 93 -15.09 23.03 16.03
C HIS A 93 -15.00 23.95 17.25
N LYS A 94 -15.84 24.99 17.27
CA LYS A 94 -16.07 25.84 18.44
C LYS A 94 -17.48 26.43 18.35
N ARG A 95 -18.34 26.13 19.32
CA ARG A 95 -19.72 26.61 19.41
C ARG A 95 -20.55 26.33 18.13
N ASP A 96 -20.80 27.36 17.33
CA ASP A 96 -21.62 27.36 16.11
C ASP A 96 -20.77 27.26 14.81
N VAL A 97 -19.46 27.08 14.94
CA VAL A 97 -18.54 27.02 13.79
C VAL A 97 -17.95 25.61 13.69
N THR A 98 -18.20 24.93 12.57
CA THR A 98 -17.57 23.65 12.25
C THR A 98 -16.86 23.77 10.90
N ILE A 99 -15.57 23.45 10.89
CA ILE A 99 -14.72 23.57 9.71
C ILE A 99 -14.03 22.24 9.45
N THR A 100 -14.05 21.74 8.23
CA THR A 100 -13.17 20.66 7.80
C THR A 100 -12.12 21.18 6.85
N VAL A 101 -10.85 20.82 7.10
CA VAL A 101 -9.71 21.25 6.28
C VAL A 101 -8.98 20.03 5.78
N CYS A 102 -8.75 19.94 4.47
CA CYS A 102 -7.90 18.94 3.84
C CYS A 102 -7.04 19.61 2.77
N PHE A 103 -5.72 19.44 2.87
CA PHE A 103 -4.76 19.98 1.88
C PHE A 103 -4.72 19.18 0.58
N TYR A 104 -5.55 18.14 0.49
CA TYR A 104 -5.65 17.25 -0.66
C TYR A 104 -7.08 17.15 -1.16
N GLU A 105 -7.26 17.10 -2.47
CA GLU A 105 -8.54 16.76 -3.06
C GLU A 105 -8.78 15.25 -2.93
N THR A 106 -9.80 14.85 -2.20
CA THR A 106 -10.06 13.44 -1.89
C THR A 106 -11.45 13.03 -2.36
N ASN A 107 -11.50 11.89 -3.05
CA ASN A 107 -12.78 11.30 -3.47
C ASN A 107 -13.68 10.95 -2.27
N MET A 108 -13.10 10.71 -1.09
CA MET A 108 -13.84 10.42 0.13
C MET A 108 -14.73 11.61 0.52
N MET A 109 -14.19 12.83 0.55
CA MET A 109 -14.97 14.01 0.90
C MET A 109 -16.01 14.38 -0.17
N ILE A 110 -15.69 14.17 -1.44
CA ILE A 110 -16.65 14.37 -2.55
C ILE A 110 -17.83 13.41 -2.41
N ASP A 111 -17.56 12.12 -2.20
CA ASP A 111 -18.60 11.10 -2.00
C ASP A 111 -19.38 11.36 -0.70
N PHE A 112 -18.73 11.80 0.38
CA PHE A 112 -19.38 12.14 1.64
C PHE A 112 -20.43 13.22 1.45
N VAL A 113 -20.07 14.34 0.82
CA VAL A 113 -20.99 15.43 0.51
C VAL A 113 -22.16 14.94 -0.35
N SER A 114 -21.85 14.22 -1.44
CA SER A 114 -22.87 13.71 -2.36
C SER A 114 -23.83 12.72 -1.69
N TYR A 115 -23.33 11.88 -0.78
CA TYR A 115 -24.14 10.95 -0.01
C TYR A 115 -25.07 11.68 0.97
N GLN A 116 -24.55 12.66 1.73
CA GLN A 116 -25.36 13.41 2.69
C GLN A 116 -26.44 14.28 1.99
N GLN A 117 -26.12 14.85 0.82
CA GLN A 117 -27.13 15.54 0.01
C GLN A 117 -28.29 14.63 -0.42
N LYS A 118 -27.95 13.39 -0.86
CA LYS A 118 -28.98 12.42 -1.27
C LYS A 118 -29.82 11.91 -0.09
N ARG A 119 -29.21 11.80 1.08
CA ARG A 119 -29.91 11.39 2.29
C ARG A 119 -30.97 12.38 2.72
N GLY A 120 -30.72 13.70 2.55
CA GLY A 120 -31.70 14.76 2.75
C GLY A 120 -32.05 15.11 4.21
N GLU A 121 -31.40 14.47 5.20
CA GLU A 121 -31.69 14.64 6.63
C GLU A 121 -30.83 15.72 7.32
N GLY A 122 -29.65 16.02 6.76
CA GLY A 122 -28.67 16.89 7.40
C GLY A 122 -27.92 16.19 8.56
N PHE A 123 -27.36 16.99 9.45
CA PHE A 123 -26.71 16.53 10.68
C PHE A 123 -27.49 17.01 11.90
N THR A 124 -27.62 16.15 12.91
CA THR A 124 -28.29 16.49 14.16
C THR A 124 -27.50 17.57 14.90
N ASP A 125 -26.19 17.36 14.99
CA ASP A 125 -25.21 18.28 15.56
C ASP A 125 -23.81 18.07 14.99
N HIS A 126 -22.80 18.67 15.61
CA HIS A 126 -21.39 18.49 15.20
C HIS A 126 -20.84 17.09 15.55
N VAL A 127 -21.39 16.41 16.55
CA VAL A 127 -20.95 15.07 16.98
C VAL A 127 -21.39 14.03 15.94
N ASP A 128 -22.67 14.08 15.53
CA ASP A 128 -23.21 13.26 14.43
C ASP A 128 -22.38 13.44 13.15
N MET A 129 -22.07 14.69 12.79
CA MET A 129 -21.21 14.97 11.62
C MET A 129 -19.82 14.34 11.73
N ILE A 130 -19.16 14.46 12.88
CA ILE A 130 -17.82 13.89 13.14
C ILE A 130 -17.87 12.38 12.93
N PHE A 131 -18.79 11.66 13.58
CA PHE A 131 -18.88 10.22 13.48
C PHE A 131 -19.26 9.74 12.08
N ARG A 132 -20.09 10.47 11.34
CA ARG A 132 -20.35 10.18 9.91
C ARG A 132 -19.12 10.33 9.03
N ILE A 133 -18.26 11.31 9.30
CA ILE A 133 -16.96 11.43 8.63
C ILE A 133 -16.06 10.23 8.95
N PHE A 134 -16.03 9.78 10.22
CA PHE A 134 -15.30 8.56 10.60
C PHE A 134 -15.84 7.32 9.86
N LEU A 135 -17.16 7.14 9.83
CA LEU A 135 -17.80 6.05 9.09
C LEU A 135 -17.44 6.08 7.62
N SER A 136 -17.53 7.24 6.98
CA SER A 136 -17.13 7.43 5.58
C SER A 136 -15.66 7.07 5.36
N SER A 137 -14.78 7.47 6.28
CA SER A 137 -13.36 7.11 6.23
C SER A 137 -13.16 5.59 6.26
N ALA A 138 -13.82 4.87 7.17
CA ALA A 138 -13.74 3.41 7.30
C ALA A 138 -14.21 2.70 6.01
N VAL A 139 -15.36 3.09 5.47
CA VAL A 139 -15.91 2.57 4.21
C VAL A 139 -14.93 2.81 3.04
N TRP A 140 -14.30 3.99 3.02
CA TRP A 140 -13.31 4.30 1.98
C TRP A 140 -12.00 3.52 2.12
N TYR A 141 -11.56 3.20 3.33
CA TYR A 141 -10.45 2.24 3.53
C TYR A 141 -10.79 0.88 2.93
N LEU A 142 -11.97 0.34 3.21
CA LEU A 142 -12.42 -0.94 2.65
C LEU A 142 -12.51 -0.91 1.12
N LYS A 143 -13.02 0.19 0.55
CA LYS A 143 -13.08 0.39 -0.90
C LYS A 143 -11.68 0.39 -1.54
N ARG A 144 -10.68 1.02 -0.90
CA ARG A 144 -9.28 1.03 -1.37
C ARG A 144 -8.60 -0.33 -1.18
N LEU A 145 -8.85 -1.00 -0.07
CA LEU A 145 -8.36 -2.36 0.17
C LEU A 145 -8.85 -3.34 -0.90
N LYS A 146 -10.10 -3.24 -1.32
CA LYS A 146 -10.61 -4.03 -2.46
C LYS A 146 -9.86 -3.73 -3.77
N GLN A 147 -9.50 -2.48 -4.02
CA GLN A 147 -8.68 -2.12 -5.18
C GLN A 147 -7.26 -2.70 -5.09
N ILE A 148 -6.63 -2.64 -3.92
CA ILE A 148 -5.32 -3.25 -3.66
C ILE A 148 -5.39 -4.76 -3.93
N SER A 149 -6.39 -5.46 -3.41
CA SER A 149 -6.58 -6.90 -3.65
C SER A 149 -6.63 -7.24 -5.14
N MET A 150 -7.39 -6.48 -5.93
CA MET A 150 -7.45 -6.69 -7.38
C MET A 150 -6.09 -6.48 -8.08
N LEU A 151 -5.28 -5.52 -7.61
CA LEU A 151 -3.93 -5.28 -8.13
C LEU A 151 -2.97 -6.41 -7.74
N VAL A 152 -3.06 -6.93 -6.51
CA VAL A 152 -2.30 -8.10 -6.04
C VAL A 152 -2.61 -9.31 -6.92
N ASP A 153 -3.88 -9.60 -7.15
CA ASP A 153 -4.30 -10.73 -8.00
C ASP A 153 -3.84 -10.58 -9.45
N LYS A 154 -3.82 -9.34 -9.97
CA LYS A 154 -3.26 -9.06 -11.30
C LYS A 154 -1.76 -9.30 -11.35
N ALA A 155 -1.03 -8.85 -10.33
CA ALA A 155 0.42 -9.05 -10.25
C ALA A 155 0.77 -10.54 -10.12
N LYS A 156 0.03 -11.32 -9.31
CA LYS A 156 0.18 -12.79 -9.21
C LYS A 156 0.02 -13.47 -10.56
N ARG A 157 -1.07 -13.19 -11.28
CA ARG A 157 -1.29 -13.76 -12.62
C ARG A 157 -0.19 -13.44 -13.63
N ASN A 158 0.46 -12.28 -13.51
CA ASN A 158 1.59 -11.94 -14.36
C ASN A 158 2.85 -12.73 -13.96
N LEU A 159 3.11 -12.87 -12.66
CA LEU A 159 4.24 -13.64 -12.12
C LEU A 159 4.12 -15.14 -12.40
N ASP A 160 2.90 -15.69 -12.43
CA ASP A 160 2.66 -17.09 -12.79
C ASP A 160 3.01 -17.38 -14.27
N LYS A 161 2.93 -16.36 -15.14
CA LYS A 161 3.32 -16.48 -16.54
C LYS A 161 4.82 -16.31 -16.72
N GLU A 162 5.38 -15.31 -16.11
CA GLU A 162 6.79 -14.95 -16.16
C GLU A 162 7.18 -14.16 -14.92
N VAL A 163 8.18 -14.65 -14.20
CA VAL A 163 8.71 -13.94 -13.04
C VAL A 163 9.51 -12.74 -13.51
N ASN A 164 8.94 -11.54 -13.34
CA ASN A 164 9.61 -10.30 -13.71
C ASN A 164 9.74 -9.34 -12.51
N ASN A 165 10.79 -8.53 -12.54
CA ASN A 165 11.10 -7.60 -11.45
C ASN A 165 10.05 -6.50 -11.29
N GLU A 166 9.38 -6.09 -12.38
CA GLU A 166 8.38 -5.02 -12.34
C GLU A 166 7.17 -5.42 -11.48
N SER A 167 6.69 -6.65 -11.64
CA SER A 167 5.58 -7.19 -10.84
C SER A 167 5.95 -7.35 -9.37
N LEU A 168 7.19 -7.78 -9.05
CA LEU A 168 7.68 -7.88 -7.68
C LEU A 168 7.80 -6.50 -7.02
N ILE A 169 8.33 -5.51 -7.72
CA ILE A 169 8.38 -4.12 -7.25
C ILE A 169 6.97 -3.57 -7.05
N GLY A 170 6.04 -3.92 -7.94
CA GLY A 170 4.62 -3.56 -7.79
C GLY A 170 4.00 -4.11 -6.51
N LEU A 171 4.24 -5.38 -6.18
CA LEU A 171 3.79 -6.00 -4.92
C LEU A 171 4.42 -5.32 -3.70
N SER A 172 5.73 -5.02 -3.73
CA SER A 172 6.41 -4.30 -2.64
C SER A 172 5.79 -2.92 -2.38
N ARG A 173 5.44 -2.16 -3.43
CA ARG A 173 4.76 -0.85 -3.29
C ARG A 173 3.36 -0.99 -2.66
N LEU A 174 2.65 -2.06 -2.95
CA LEU A 174 1.36 -2.35 -2.32
C LEU A 174 1.53 -2.74 -0.84
N GLN A 175 2.61 -3.45 -0.50
CA GLN A 175 2.96 -3.77 0.90
C GLN A 175 3.23 -2.50 1.70
N ASP A 176 4.03 -1.56 1.15
CA ASP A 176 4.26 -0.25 1.77
C ASP A 176 2.93 0.49 1.98
N SER A 177 2.03 0.45 1.00
CA SER A 177 0.71 1.09 1.10
C SER A 177 -0.17 0.48 2.21
N LEU A 178 -0.17 -0.84 2.36
CA LEU A 178 -0.89 -1.53 3.45
C LEU A 178 -0.33 -1.16 4.83
N THR A 179 0.98 -0.94 4.94
CA THR A 179 1.62 -0.48 6.19
C THR A 179 1.13 0.91 6.58
N TYR A 180 0.99 1.84 5.62
CA TYR A 180 0.39 3.15 5.87
C TYR A 180 -1.06 3.04 6.32
N PHE A 181 -1.86 2.19 5.67
CA PHE A 181 -3.26 1.96 6.05
C PHE A 181 -3.36 1.39 7.47
N GLN A 182 -2.59 0.36 7.77
CA GLN A 182 -2.58 -0.27 9.09
C GLN A 182 -2.28 0.72 10.21
N THR A 183 -1.24 1.55 10.03
CA THR A 183 -0.84 2.56 11.01
C THR A 183 -1.93 3.62 11.20
N SER A 184 -2.50 4.09 10.10
CA SER A 184 -3.52 5.14 10.12
C SER A 184 -4.86 4.66 10.67
N ILE A 185 -5.32 3.47 10.30
CA ILE A 185 -6.55 2.87 10.85
C ILE A 185 -6.41 2.68 12.36
N ARG A 186 -5.28 2.14 12.83
CA ARG A 186 -5.02 1.98 14.27
C ARG A 186 -5.00 3.33 15.00
N GLY A 187 -4.43 4.38 14.38
CA GLY A 187 -4.47 5.74 14.90
C GLY A 187 -5.90 6.26 15.03
N ASN A 188 -6.71 6.07 14.00
CA ASN A 188 -8.11 6.46 13.97
C ASN A 188 -8.96 5.69 15.01
N GLU A 189 -8.75 4.38 15.21
CA GLU A 189 -9.41 3.59 16.26
C GLU A 189 -9.08 4.12 17.67
N THR A 190 -7.81 4.47 17.88
CA THR A 190 -7.38 5.07 19.15
C THR A 190 -8.01 6.43 19.37
N LEU A 191 -8.09 7.25 18.32
CA LEU A 191 -8.76 8.55 18.34
C LEU A 191 -10.26 8.40 18.62
N LEU A 192 -10.94 7.49 17.92
CA LEU A 192 -12.37 7.19 18.12
C LEU A 192 -12.65 6.80 19.58
N SER A 193 -11.81 5.95 20.16
CA SER A 193 -11.93 5.55 21.58
C SER A 193 -11.81 6.74 22.53
N LYS A 194 -10.91 7.69 22.25
CA LYS A 194 -10.77 8.93 23.05
C LYS A 194 -11.98 9.85 22.90
N LEU A 195 -12.50 10.00 21.68
CA LEU A 195 -13.64 10.88 21.40
C LEU A 195 -14.91 10.41 22.12
N LYS A 196 -15.13 9.10 22.22
CA LYS A 196 -16.25 8.52 22.98
C LYS A 196 -16.29 8.98 24.44
N PHE A 197 -15.15 9.26 25.06
CA PHE A 197 -15.09 9.75 26.44
C PHE A 197 -15.09 11.28 26.56
N LYS A 198 -14.78 12.00 25.48
CA LYS A 198 -14.62 13.45 25.49
C LYS A 198 -15.84 14.21 25.00
N LEU A 199 -16.58 13.62 24.07
CA LEU A 199 -17.80 14.21 23.54
C LEU A 199 -19.02 13.71 24.33
N GLN A 200 -20.02 14.58 24.48
CA GLN A 200 -21.32 14.20 25.03
C GLN A 200 -22.05 13.39 23.94
N ILE A 201 -22.28 12.12 24.21
CA ILE A 201 -22.84 11.17 23.26
C ILE A 201 -24.27 10.90 23.70
N ASP A 202 -25.23 11.19 22.82
CA ASP A 202 -26.63 10.85 22.97
C ASP A 202 -26.91 9.39 22.53
N GLU A 203 -28.08 8.84 22.86
CA GLU A 203 -28.45 7.47 22.49
C GLU A 203 -28.45 7.26 20.95
N LEU A 204 -28.82 8.28 20.17
CA LEU A 204 -28.80 8.22 18.69
C LEU A 204 -27.36 8.12 18.13
N ASP A 205 -26.40 8.68 18.81
CA ASP A 205 -24.98 8.62 18.41
C ASP A 205 -24.37 7.24 18.74
N ALA A 206 -24.91 6.52 19.71
CA ALA A 206 -24.39 5.23 20.13
C ALA A 206 -24.43 4.18 19.00
N ASP A 207 -25.52 4.10 18.26
CA ASP A 207 -25.66 3.20 17.11
C ASP A 207 -24.68 3.57 15.99
N LEU A 208 -24.58 4.86 15.67
CA LEU A 208 -23.61 5.33 14.66
C LEU A 208 -22.16 5.03 15.06
N ILE A 209 -21.83 5.19 16.35
CA ILE A 209 -20.50 4.87 16.87
C ILE A 209 -20.23 3.37 16.81
N GLU A 210 -21.23 2.52 17.03
CA GLU A 210 -21.10 1.07 16.86
C GLU A 210 -20.83 0.73 15.40
N ASP A 211 -21.54 1.32 14.46
CA ASP A 211 -21.30 1.15 13.02
C ASP A 211 -19.87 1.58 12.64
N VAL A 212 -19.39 2.72 13.14
CA VAL A 212 -18.01 3.18 12.93
C VAL A 212 -17.00 2.16 13.46
N ASN A 213 -17.23 1.61 14.65
CA ASN A 213 -16.34 0.59 15.22
C ASN A 213 -16.31 -0.68 14.39
N ILE A 214 -17.47 -1.15 13.93
CA ILE A 214 -17.57 -2.36 13.10
C ILE A 214 -16.79 -2.16 11.80
N GLU A 215 -17.07 -1.08 11.08
CA GLU A 215 -16.42 -0.80 9.79
C GLU A 215 -14.91 -0.55 9.95
N MET A 216 -14.48 0.16 11.00
CA MET A 216 -13.06 0.42 11.27
C MET A 216 -12.32 -0.87 11.65
N THR A 217 -12.93 -1.72 12.49
CA THR A 217 -12.38 -3.03 12.85
C THR A 217 -12.26 -3.92 11.62
N GLN A 218 -13.28 -3.95 10.77
CA GLN A 218 -13.25 -4.69 9.51
C GLN A 218 -12.13 -4.19 8.58
N ALA A 219 -11.95 -2.86 8.48
CA ALA A 219 -10.87 -2.27 7.68
C ALA A 219 -9.49 -2.68 8.22
N ARG A 220 -9.29 -2.67 9.55
CA ARG A 220 -8.06 -3.11 10.20
C ARG A 220 -7.76 -4.58 9.93
N GLU A 221 -8.73 -5.45 10.14
CA GLU A 221 -8.56 -6.89 9.93
C GLU A 221 -8.31 -7.23 8.46
N THR A 222 -9.06 -6.61 7.56
CA THR A 222 -8.85 -6.78 6.12
C THR A 222 -7.45 -6.32 5.70
N THR A 223 -6.95 -5.22 6.27
CA THR A 223 -5.59 -4.73 6.00
C THR A 223 -4.54 -5.75 6.46
N LEU A 224 -4.69 -6.32 7.66
CA LEU A 224 -3.80 -7.35 8.19
C LEU A 224 -3.81 -8.62 7.32
N ILE A 225 -5.00 -9.09 6.92
CA ILE A 225 -5.14 -10.26 6.06
C ILE A 225 -4.42 -10.03 4.72
N TYR A 226 -4.63 -8.89 4.08
CA TYR A 226 -3.98 -8.60 2.80
C TYR A 226 -2.47 -8.40 2.93
N SER A 227 -1.99 -7.82 4.03
CA SER A 227 -0.57 -7.71 4.34
C SER A 227 0.09 -9.09 4.44
N ASN A 228 -0.51 -10.01 5.21
CA ASN A 228 -0.01 -11.38 5.39
C ASN A 228 -0.02 -12.18 4.07
N ILE A 229 -1.09 -12.04 3.28
CA ILE A 229 -1.19 -12.68 1.95
C ILE A 229 -0.09 -12.16 1.03
N LEU A 230 0.17 -10.87 1.06
CA LEU A 230 1.18 -10.26 0.20
C LEU A 230 2.60 -10.70 0.59
N GLU A 231 2.92 -10.71 1.88
CA GLU A 231 4.18 -11.18 2.43
C GLU A 231 4.43 -12.64 2.04
N SER A 232 3.48 -13.53 2.33
CA SER A 232 3.57 -14.95 1.92
C SER A 232 3.71 -15.13 0.41
N THR A 233 3.08 -14.26 -0.37
CA THR A 233 3.21 -14.26 -1.83
C THR A 233 4.63 -13.92 -2.26
N MET A 234 5.21 -12.86 -1.70
CA MET A 234 6.58 -12.45 -2.01
C MET A 234 7.59 -13.51 -1.63
N ASP A 235 7.45 -14.15 -0.46
CA ASP A 235 8.30 -15.26 -0.01
C ASP A 235 8.23 -16.46 -0.96
N THR A 236 7.03 -16.77 -1.44
CA THR A 236 6.83 -17.85 -2.42
C THR A 236 7.57 -17.56 -3.73
N TYR A 237 7.44 -16.36 -4.29
CA TYR A 237 8.15 -16.00 -5.52
C TYR A 237 9.66 -15.91 -5.32
N GLN A 238 10.13 -15.45 -4.18
CA GLN A 238 11.56 -15.48 -3.85
C GLN A 238 12.10 -16.91 -3.82
N SER A 239 11.34 -17.85 -3.25
CA SER A 239 11.69 -19.28 -3.25
C SER A 239 11.73 -19.88 -4.66
N ILE A 240 10.78 -19.49 -5.53
CA ILE A 240 10.75 -19.90 -6.95
C ILE A 240 11.99 -19.37 -7.68
N ILE A 241 12.32 -18.08 -7.50
CA ILE A 241 13.52 -17.48 -8.11
C ILE A 241 14.77 -18.21 -7.68
N ASN A 242 14.94 -18.49 -6.38
CA ASN A 242 16.07 -19.21 -5.84
C ASN A 242 16.16 -20.64 -6.41
N ASN A 243 15.03 -21.34 -6.53
CA ASN A 243 14.98 -22.66 -7.14
C ASN A 243 15.37 -22.64 -8.62
N ASN A 244 14.87 -21.67 -9.38
CA ASN A 244 15.21 -21.48 -10.79
C ASN A 244 16.71 -21.16 -10.94
N MET A 245 17.26 -20.27 -10.10
CA MET A 245 18.70 -19.97 -10.07
C MET A 245 19.53 -21.24 -9.82
N ASN A 246 19.14 -22.05 -8.82
CA ASN A 246 19.82 -23.32 -8.53
C ASN A 246 19.76 -24.28 -9.72
N THR A 247 18.63 -24.33 -10.43
CA THR A 247 18.49 -25.16 -11.64
C THR A 247 19.42 -24.69 -12.76
N VAL A 248 19.47 -23.37 -13.03
CA VAL A 248 20.38 -22.78 -14.01
C VAL A 248 21.84 -23.07 -13.64
N MET A 249 22.21 -22.86 -12.37
CA MET A 249 23.59 -23.14 -11.90
C MET A 249 23.97 -24.62 -12.02
N ARG A 250 23.07 -25.55 -11.69
CA ARG A 250 23.30 -27.01 -11.87
C ARG A 250 23.51 -27.35 -13.34
N THR A 251 22.65 -26.84 -14.23
CA THR A 251 22.76 -27.05 -15.67
C THR A 251 24.08 -26.51 -16.21
N LEU A 252 24.43 -25.26 -15.85
CA LEU A 252 25.68 -24.63 -16.28
C LEU A 252 26.91 -25.45 -15.80
N THR A 253 26.92 -25.82 -14.52
CA THR A 253 27.99 -26.63 -13.93
C THR A 253 28.13 -27.99 -14.66
N SER A 254 27.00 -28.65 -14.90
CA SER A 254 26.99 -29.93 -15.60
C SER A 254 27.52 -29.81 -17.04
N VAL A 255 27.09 -28.82 -17.79
CA VAL A 255 27.57 -28.53 -19.15
C VAL A 255 29.08 -28.24 -19.13
N THR A 256 29.53 -27.42 -18.17
CA THR A 256 30.96 -27.09 -18.00
C THR A 256 31.80 -28.34 -17.76
N ILE A 257 31.37 -29.22 -16.85
CA ILE A 257 32.08 -30.49 -16.57
C ILE A 257 32.14 -31.36 -17.83
N ILE A 258 31.02 -31.52 -18.54
CA ILE A 258 30.98 -32.31 -19.78
C ILE A 258 31.96 -31.77 -20.83
N MET A 259 32.04 -30.43 -20.98
CA MET A 259 32.98 -29.80 -21.91
C MET A 259 34.44 -29.84 -21.49
N MET A 260 34.72 -29.92 -20.18
CA MET A 260 36.09 -30.07 -19.68
C MET A 260 36.68 -31.42 -19.94
N ILE A 261 35.87 -32.49 -20.05
CA ILE A 261 36.37 -33.88 -20.27
C ILE A 261 37.16 -34.01 -21.57
N PRO A 262 36.67 -33.61 -22.74
CA PRO A 262 37.43 -33.60 -23.98
C PRO A 262 38.73 -32.80 -23.86
N THR A 263 38.66 -31.62 -23.25
CA THR A 263 39.83 -30.76 -23.07
C THR A 263 40.92 -31.44 -22.22
N LEU A 264 40.52 -32.08 -21.13
CA LEU A 264 41.45 -32.83 -20.28
C LEU A 264 42.10 -33.98 -21.03
N ILE A 265 41.31 -34.78 -21.77
CA ILE A 265 41.80 -35.91 -22.51
C ILE A 265 42.77 -35.45 -23.62
N THR A 266 42.37 -34.47 -24.41
CA THR A 266 43.25 -33.96 -25.50
C THR A 266 44.50 -33.28 -24.95
N SER A 267 44.44 -32.61 -23.81
CA SER A 267 45.60 -32.02 -23.13
C SER A 267 46.58 -33.11 -22.65
N MET A 268 46.06 -34.21 -22.10
CA MET A 268 46.92 -35.36 -21.69
C MET A 268 47.62 -36.00 -22.87
N PHE A 269 46.94 -36.17 -24.00
CA PHE A 269 47.53 -36.68 -25.26
C PHE A 269 48.47 -35.69 -25.93
N GLY A 270 48.31 -34.35 -25.66
CA GLY A 270 49.21 -33.29 -26.17
C GLY A 270 50.50 -33.10 -25.36
N MET A 271 50.70 -33.83 -24.25
CA MET A 271 51.92 -33.73 -23.45
C MET A 271 53.08 -34.43 -24.15
N ASN A 272 54.27 -33.85 -24.07
CA ASN A 272 55.53 -34.41 -24.61
C ASN A 272 56.04 -35.61 -23.79
N LEU A 273 55.14 -36.53 -23.38
CA LEU A 273 55.50 -37.76 -22.67
C LEU A 273 55.48 -38.91 -23.66
N VAL A 274 56.51 -39.78 -23.59
CA VAL A 274 56.62 -40.99 -24.46
C VAL A 274 55.53 -41.98 -24.03
N ASN A 275 54.39 -41.98 -24.72
CA ASN A 275 53.21 -42.82 -24.42
C ASN A 275 53.02 -43.96 -25.47
N GLY A 276 53.95 -44.11 -26.41
CA GLY A 276 53.90 -45.13 -27.42
C GLY A 276 52.91 -44.97 -28.55
N MET A 277 52.13 -43.82 -28.55
CA MET A 277 51.12 -43.50 -29.58
C MET A 277 51.56 -42.41 -30.56
N GLU A 278 52.66 -41.73 -30.30
CA GLU A 278 53.19 -40.56 -31.01
C GLU A 278 53.44 -40.83 -32.49
N SER A 279 53.90 -42.01 -32.82
CA SER A 279 54.22 -42.42 -34.19
C SER A 279 53.07 -43.14 -34.93
N LYS A 280 51.91 -43.33 -34.25
CA LYS A 280 50.80 -44.09 -34.83
C LYS A 280 49.65 -43.21 -35.25
N PRO A 281 49.18 -43.29 -36.53
CA PRO A 281 48.05 -42.45 -37.00
C PRO A 281 46.73 -42.70 -36.25
N TRP A 282 46.61 -43.84 -35.53
CA TRP A 282 45.44 -44.20 -34.75
C TRP A 282 45.35 -43.47 -33.40
N GLY A 283 46.46 -42.87 -32.89
CA GLY A 283 46.47 -42.19 -31.58
C GLY A 283 45.48 -41.05 -31.51
N PHE A 284 45.36 -40.23 -32.58
CA PHE A 284 44.40 -39.12 -32.66
C PHE A 284 42.94 -39.63 -32.67
N ILE A 285 42.65 -40.70 -33.43
CA ILE A 285 41.30 -41.27 -33.49
C ILE A 285 40.88 -41.86 -32.15
N ILE A 286 41.80 -42.54 -31.44
CA ILE A 286 41.55 -43.09 -30.11
C ILE A 286 41.25 -41.96 -29.10
N ALA A 287 41.99 -40.85 -29.12
CA ALA A 287 41.74 -39.70 -28.28
C ALA A 287 40.33 -39.08 -28.49
N ILE A 288 39.90 -38.96 -29.73
CA ILE A 288 38.57 -38.46 -30.08
C ILE A 288 37.47 -39.42 -29.58
N ILE A 289 37.60 -40.72 -29.89
CA ILE A 289 36.60 -41.73 -29.47
C ILE A 289 36.50 -41.78 -27.94
N LEU A 290 37.62 -41.74 -27.24
CA LEU A 290 37.66 -41.73 -25.78
C LEU A 290 36.99 -40.45 -25.23
N SER A 291 37.28 -39.30 -25.82
CA SER A 291 36.68 -38.02 -25.41
C SER A 291 35.17 -38.04 -25.56
N ILE A 292 34.65 -38.47 -26.71
CA ILE A 292 33.21 -38.58 -26.97
C ILE A 292 32.56 -39.61 -26.05
N GLY A 293 33.20 -40.79 -25.86
CA GLY A 293 32.67 -41.87 -25.02
C GLY A 293 32.54 -41.46 -23.55
N VAL A 294 33.59 -40.86 -22.96
CA VAL A 294 33.59 -40.43 -21.56
C VAL A 294 32.62 -39.25 -21.37
N SER A 295 32.58 -38.27 -22.30
CA SER A 295 31.64 -37.17 -22.24
C SER A 295 30.18 -37.63 -22.35
N GLY A 296 29.90 -38.58 -23.24
CA GLY A 296 28.60 -39.23 -23.39
C GLY A 296 28.15 -39.99 -22.14
N ALA A 297 29.06 -40.74 -21.53
CA ALA A 297 28.80 -41.44 -20.27
C ALA A 297 28.52 -40.46 -19.12
N CYS A 298 29.29 -39.38 -19.04
CA CYS A 298 29.07 -38.30 -18.05
C CYS A 298 27.73 -37.60 -18.25
N TRP A 299 27.38 -37.27 -19.51
CA TRP A 299 26.06 -36.69 -19.84
C TRP A 299 24.93 -37.64 -19.45
N TRP A 300 25.02 -38.94 -19.78
CA TRP A 300 24.02 -39.94 -19.40
C TRP A 300 23.89 -40.03 -17.86
N PHE A 301 24.98 -40.02 -17.11
CA PHE A 301 25.01 -40.06 -15.66
C PHE A 301 24.30 -38.83 -15.05
N PHE A 302 24.61 -37.61 -15.54
CA PHE A 302 23.98 -36.38 -15.06
C PHE A 302 22.47 -36.35 -15.37
N ARG A 303 22.09 -36.80 -16.55
CA ARG A 303 20.68 -36.92 -16.93
C ARG A 303 19.93 -37.94 -16.07
N HIS A 304 20.54 -39.08 -15.78
CA HIS A 304 19.94 -40.09 -14.91
C HIS A 304 19.76 -39.59 -13.46
N LYS A 305 20.67 -38.80 -12.95
CA LYS A 305 20.59 -38.15 -11.64
C LYS A 305 19.74 -36.89 -11.61
N ARG A 306 19.11 -36.51 -12.71
CA ARG A 306 18.31 -35.26 -12.85
C ARG A 306 19.11 -33.99 -12.49
N LEU A 307 20.38 -33.95 -12.84
CA LEU A 307 21.25 -32.79 -12.65
C LEU A 307 21.27 -31.88 -13.89
N VAL A 308 20.84 -32.41 -15.01
CA VAL A 308 20.61 -31.73 -16.30
C VAL A 308 19.23 -32.10 -16.81
#